data_b78878244ac8e2c1144ae58641320c4c
#
_entry.id   b78878244ac8e2c1144ae58641320c4c
#
_cell.length_a   1.000
_cell.length_b   1.000
_cell.length_c   1.000
_cell.angle_alpha   90.00
_cell.angle_beta   90.00
_cell.angle_gamma   90.00
#
_symmetry.space_group_name_H-M   'P 1'
#
loop_
_entity.id
_entity.type
_entity.pdbx_description
1 polymer ?
#
loop_
_entity_poly.entity_id
_entity_poly.type
_entity_poly.pdbx_seq_one_letter_code
_entity_poly.pdbx_strand_id
1 'polypeptide(L)'
;LSIRRQRQMCIRDSSLLDNGRRGKVMTGANKRPLKSLADMIKGKGGRFRQNLLGKRVDYSGRSVIVAGPQLKLHQCGLPKKMALELFKPFIFNKLELLVLATTIKAAKKKVEEEGAEVWDILEDVIREHPVLLNRAPTLHRLGIQAFEPVLIEGKAIQLHPLVCAAFNADFDGDQMAVHVPLSLEAQMEARTLMLASNNVLSPANGEPIIVPSQDIVLGLYYMTREKLAAKGENMKLLIFMKQKELMTRELLIFMQELL
;
A
#
# COMPACT_ATOMS: atom_id res chain seq x y z
N LEU A 1 13.80 51.01 36.66
CA LEU A 1 12.62 50.59 35.85
C LEU A 1 12.98 50.33 34.39
N SER A 2 13.85 51.11 33.75
CA SER A 2 14.26 50.96 32.35
C SER A 2 15.02 49.65 32.08
N ILE A 3 16.00 49.33 32.94
CA ILE A 3 16.82 48.10 32.81
C ILE A 3 15.97 46.85 32.95
N ARG A 4 14.99 46.83 33.85
CA ARG A 4 14.07 45.72 34.02
C ARG A 4 13.16 45.52 32.79
N ARG A 5 12.70 46.62 32.17
CA ARG A 5 11.92 46.60 30.96
C ARG A 5 12.74 46.11 29.76
N GLN A 6 13.96 46.58 29.58
CA GLN A 6 14.89 46.10 28.57
C GLN A 6 15.16 44.61 28.71
N ARG A 7 15.43 44.12 29.93
CA ARG A 7 15.66 42.69 30.19
C ARG A 7 14.43 41.85 29.85
N GLN A 8 13.22 42.32 30.20
CA GLN A 8 11.98 41.65 29.84
C GLN A 8 11.75 41.61 28.32
N MET A 9 12.07 42.67 27.61
CA MET A 9 12.00 42.76 26.16
C MET A 9 12.95 41.74 25.49
N CYS A 10 14.22 41.71 25.91
CA CYS A 10 15.19 40.75 25.41
C CYS A 10 14.77 39.26 25.66
N ILE A 11 14.16 38.97 26.82
CA ILE A 11 13.63 37.64 27.13
C ILE A 11 12.48 37.29 26.20
N ARG A 12 11.57 38.21 25.93
CA ARG A 12 10.44 38.02 25.01
C ARG A 12 10.92 37.78 23.58
N ASP A 13 11.88 38.57 23.10
CA ASP A 13 12.44 38.43 21.76
C ASP A 13 13.18 37.08 21.61
N SER A 14 13.98 36.70 22.62
CA SER A 14 14.65 35.41 22.63
C SER A 14 13.64 34.24 22.63
N SER A 15 12.53 34.39 23.37
CA SER A 15 11.47 33.35 23.44
C SER A 15 10.63 33.31 22.16
N LEU A 16 10.49 34.42 21.44
CA LEU A 16 9.85 34.43 20.12
C LEU A 16 10.67 33.65 19.09
N LEU A 17 11.98 33.80 19.13
CA LEU A 17 12.88 33.09 18.22
C LEU A 17 13.02 31.60 18.58
N ASP A 18 13.32 31.29 19.84
CA ASP A 18 13.51 29.90 20.32
C ASP A 18 13.12 29.82 21.81
N ASN A 19 11.92 29.35 22.10
CA ASN A 19 11.38 29.30 23.46
C ASN A 19 11.98 28.11 24.21
N GLY A 20 12.64 28.39 25.32
CA GLY A 20 13.29 27.39 26.16
C GLY A 20 14.78 27.21 25.93
N ARG A 21 15.38 27.90 24.96
CA ARG A 21 16.84 27.87 24.73
C ARG A 21 17.62 28.59 25.81
N ARG A 22 17.06 29.66 26.38
CA ARG A 22 17.67 30.42 27.46
C ARG A 22 16.70 30.58 28.63
N GLY A 23 16.96 29.92 29.74
CA GLY A 23 16.21 30.06 30.98
C GLY A 23 14.84 29.38 30.97
N LYS A 24 13.87 29.98 31.67
CA LYS A 24 12.53 29.42 31.85
C LYS A 24 11.71 29.52 30.58
N VAL A 25 11.08 28.42 30.20
CA VAL A 25 10.14 28.36 29.08
C VAL A 25 8.97 29.32 29.33
N MET A 26 8.67 30.18 28.35
CA MET A 26 7.49 31.05 28.39
C MET A 26 6.23 30.24 28.07
N THR A 27 5.23 30.35 28.94
CA THR A 27 3.97 29.64 28.85
C THR A 27 2.80 30.56 28.66
N GLY A 28 1.76 30.11 27.99
CA GLY A 28 0.48 30.80 27.89
C GLY A 28 -0.40 30.65 29.14
N ALA A 29 -1.63 31.17 29.11
CA ALA A 29 -2.60 31.12 30.20
C ALA A 29 -2.86 29.69 30.70
N ASN A 30 -2.84 28.68 29.82
CA ASN A 30 -3.07 27.27 30.16
C ASN A 30 -1.76 26.51 30.51
N LYS A 31 -0.72 27.19 30.95
CA LYS A 31 0.62 26.63 31.29
C LYS A 31 1.29 25.84 30.13
N ARG A 32 0.77 25.92 28.92
CA ARG A 32 1.38 25.30 27.74
C ARG A 32 2.50 26.19 27.19
N PRO A 33 3.62 25.61 26.75
CA PRO A 33 4.70 26.40 26.10
C PRO A 33 4.16 27.16 24.90
N LEU A 34 4.56 28.40 24.74
CA LEU A 34 4.27 29.19 23.53
C LEU A 34 5.15 28.69 22.38
N LYS A 35 4.56 28.54 21.20
CA LYS A 35 5.30 28.17 19.99
C LYS A 35 6.21 29.32 19.55
N SER A 36 7.49 29.01 19.40
CA SER A 36 8.50 29.93 18.85
C SER A 36 8.66 29.73 17.33
N LEU A 37 9.39 30.63 16.68
CA LEU A 37 9.74 30.48 15.25
C LEU A 37 10.56 29.21 15.01
N ALA A 38 11.49 28.89 15.91
CA ALA A 38 12.28 27.65 15.85
C ALA A 38 11.39 26.40 15.89
N ASP A 39 10.37 26.35 16.73
CA ASP A 39 9.42 25.24 16.84
C ASP A 39 8.55 25.07 15.57
N MET A 40 8.30 26.18 14.86
CA MET A 40 7.56 26.13 13.58
C MET A 40 8.39 25.52 12.44
N ILE A 41 9.71 25.53 12.55
CA ILE A 41 10.65 25.07 11.53
C ILE A 41 11.18 23.67 11.88
N LYS A 42 11.58 23.46 13.14
CA LYS A 42 12.23 22.26 13.65
C LYS A 42 11.22 21.22 14.15
N GLY A 43 11.70 19.97 14.30
CA GLY A 43 10.96 18.88 14.90
C GLY A 43 9.95 18.20 13.98
N LYS A 44 9.19 17.25 14.55
CA LYS A 44 8.22 16.42 13.80
C LYS A 44 7.06 17.25 13.22
N GLY A 45 6.65 18.32 13.90
CA GLY A 45 5.59 19.24 13.49
C GLY A 45 6.08 20.46 12.70
N GLY A 46 7.38 20.55 12.45
CA GLY A 46 7.99 21.70 11.76
C GLY A 46 7.88 21.63 10.24
N ARG A 47 8.09 22.78 9.61
CA ARG A 47 7.97 22.94 8.15
C ARG A 47 8.90 22.04 7.35
N PHE A 48 10.13 21.80 7.83
CA PHE A 48 11.07 20.93 7.14
C PHE A 48 10.51 19.51 6.97
N ARG A 49 10.03 18.91 8.05
CA ARG A 49 9.56 17.51 8.00
C ARG A 49 8.16 17.37 7.42
N GLN A 50 7.28 18.37 7.56
CA GLN A 50 5.89 18.25 7.11
C GLN A 50 5.65 18.78 5.70
N ASN A 51 6.45 19.70 5.19
CA ASN A 51 6.14 20.38 3.94
C ASN A 51 7.30 20.42 2.93
N LEU A 52 8.56 20.21 3.36
CA LEU A 52 9.72 20.28 2.47
C LEU A 52 10.29 18.90 2.17
N LEU A 53 10.58 18.07 3.17
CA LEU A 53 11.10 16.72 2.99
C LEU A 53 10.04 15.72 2.53
N GLY A 54 8.78 16.01 2.77
CA GLY A 54 7.65 15.23 2.33
C GLY A 54 6.37 16.02 2.46
N LYS A 55 5.40 15.74 1.60
CA LYS A 55 4.08 16.38 1.58
C LYS A 55 3.01 15.30 1.61
N ARG A 56 1.81 15.66 2.03
CA ARG A 56 0.62 14.83 1.80
C ARG A 56 0.33 14.83 0.31
N VAL A 57 0.05 13.66 -0.24
CA VAL A 57 -0.23 13.49 -1.67
C VAL A 57 -1.67 13.05 -1.87
N ASP A 58 -2.27 13.52 -2.96
CA ASP A 58 -3.59 13.10 -3.42
C ASP A 58 -3.51 11.73 -4.11
N TYR A 59 -4.63 11.18 -4.50
CA TYR A 59 -4.75 9.85 -5.14
C TYR A 59 -4.08 8.75 -4.33
N SER A 60 -4.27 8.81 -3.04
CA SER A 60 -3.78 7.81 -2.09
C SER A 60 -4.87 7.42 -1.10
N GLY A 61 -4.88 6.16 -0.73
CA GLY A 61 -5.82 5.59 0.21
C GLY A 61 -5.11 4.68 1.21
N ARG A 62 -5.84 4.20 2.19
CA ARG A 62 -5.33 3.29 3.20
C ARG A 62 -6.39 2.27 3.58
N SER A 63 -6.01 1.01 3.69
CA SER A 63 -6.89 -0.05 4.16
C SER A 63 -6.12 -1.16 4.85
N VAL A 64 -6.86 -2.03 5.53
CA VAL A 64 -6.34 -3.26 6.14
C VAL A 64 -5.95 -4.24 5.04
N ILE A 65 -4.91 -5.04 5.29
CA ILE A 65 -4.45 -6.10 4.39
C ILE A 65 -4.96 -7.46 4.85
N VAL A 66 -5.24 -8.31 3.88
CA VAL A 66 -5.59 -9.73 4.08
C VAL A 66 -4.82 -10.60 3.10
N ALA A 67 -4.66 -11.87 3.43
CA ALA A 67 -3.98 -12.83 2.57
C ALA A 67 -4.77 -13.07 1.27
N GLY A 68 -4.05 -13.10 0.15
CA GLY A 68 -4.60 -13.41 -1.17
C GLY A 68 -3.72 -14.44 -1.90
N PRO A 69 -3.73 -15.71 -1.49
CA PRO A 69 -2.85 -16.73 -2.06
C PRO A 69 -3.14 -17.04 -3.54
N GLN A 70 -4.33 -16.72 -4.01
CA GLN A 70 -4.74 -16.90 -5.41
C GLN A 70 -4.13 -15.86 -6.36
N LEU A 71 -3.61 -14.76 -5.83
CA LEU A 71 -2.99 -13.70 -6.63
C LEU A 71 -1.61 -14.12 -7.14
N LYS A 72 -1.21 -13.59 -8.28
CA LYS A 72 0.18 -13.69 -8.74
C LYS A 72 1.08 -12.78 -7.90
N LEU A 73 2.40 -13.05 -7.92
CA LEU A 73 3.38 -12.30 -7.11
C LEU A 73 3.36 -10.77 -7.38
N HIS A 74 3.09 -10.38 -8.62
CA HIS A 74 3.02 -8.99 -9.04
C HIS A 74 1.61 -8.38 -8.95
N GLN A 75 0.61 -9.13 -8.46
CA GLN A 75 -0.77 -8.69 -8.34
C GLN A 75 -1.14 -8.33 -6.91
N CYS A 76 -2.02 -7.36 -6.76
CA CYS A 76 -2.70 -7.06 -5.49
C CYS A 76 -4.21 -6.97 -5.70
N GLY A 77 -4.98 -7.43 -4.73
CA GLY A 77 -6.42 -7.25 -4.73
C GLY A 77 -6.79 -5.88 -4.18
N LEU A 78 -7.40 -5.04 -5.01
CA LEU A 78 -7.85 -3.70 -4.61
C LEU A 78 -9.38 -3.66 -4.50
N PRO A 79 -9.95 -3.19 -3.37
CA PRO A 79 -11.38 -3.01 -3.22
C PRO A 79 -11.97 -2.11 -4.31
N LYS A 80 -13.05 -2.55 -4.97
CA LYS A 80 -13.69 -1.82 -6.08
C LYS A 80 -13.99 -0.37 -5.72
N LYS A 81 -14.57 -0.11 -4.55
CA LYS A 81 -14.92 1.25 -4.11
C LYS A 81 -13.70 2.13 -3.89
N MET A 82 -12.61 1.56 -3.37
CA MET A 82 -11.34 2.29 -3.23
C MET A 82 -10.73 2.60 -4.60
N ALA A 83 -10.73 1.63 -5.50
CA ALA A 83 -10.25 1.81 -6.86
C ALA A 83 -11.02 2.91 -7.59
N LEU A 84 -12.35 2.92 -7.49
CA LEU A 84 -13.20 3.95 -8.09
C LEU A 84 -12.80 5.36 -7.62
N GLU A 85 -12.53 5.52 -6.33
CA GLU A 85 -12.15 6.81 -5.74
C GLU A 85 -10.74 7.25 -6.20
N LEU A 86 -9.79 6.32 -6.21
CA LEU A 86 -8.39 6.59 -6.57
C LEU A 86 -8.21 6.89 -8.06
N PHE A 87 -8.96 6.22 -8.94
CA PHE A 87 -8.85 6.35 -10.38
C PHE A 87 -9.84 7.34 -11.00
N LYS A 88 -10.55 8.12 -10.20
CA LYS A 88 -11.53 9.12 -10.68
C LYS A 88 -11.08 9.96 -11.89
N PRO A 89 -9.88 10.58 -11.90
CA PRO A 89 -9.48 11.43 -13.03
C PRO A 89 -9.34 10.65 -14.33
N PHE A 90 -8.87 9.42 -14.27
CA PHE A 90 -8.71 8.56 -15.43
C PHE A 90 -10.08 8.10 -15.97
N ILE A 91 -11.02 7.80 -15.06
CA ILE A 91 -12.40 7.44 -15.42
C ILE A 91 -13.09 8.63 -16.08
N PHE A 92 -12.94 9.85 -15.55
CA PHE A 92 -13.55 11.04 -16.16
C PHE A 92 -13.03 11.27 -17.58
N ASN A 93 -11.72 11.15 -17.79
CA ASN A 93 -11.11 11.26 -19.11
C ASN A 93 -11.63 10.18 -20.09
N LYS A 94 -11.73 8.93 -19.65
CA LYS A 94 -12.30 7.84 -20.48
C LYS A 94 -13.77 8.05 -20.78
N LEU A 95 -14.59 8.51 -19.83
CA LEU A 95 -16.00 8.84 -20.05
C LEU A 95 -16.19 9.96 -21.09
N GLU A 96 -15.30 10.95 -21.10
CA GLU A 96 -15.30 12.03 -22.08
C GLU A 96 -14.87 11.53 -23.46
N LEU A 97 -13.79 10.73 -23.53
CA LEU A 97 -13.32 10.13 -24.80
C LEU A 97 -14.34 9.20 -25.45
N LEU A 98 -15.09 8.45 -24.66
CA LEU A 98 -16.16 7.57 -25.14
C LEU A 98 -17.48 8.31 -25.42
N VAL A 99 -17.50 9.64 -25.28
CA VAL A 99 -18.68 10.50 -25.48
C VAL A 99 -19.88 10.11 -24.59
N LEU A 100 -19.62 9.38 -23.50
CA LEU A 100 -20.64 8.99 -22.53
C LEU A 100 -20.99 10.15 -21.58
N ALA A 101 -20.10 11.13 -21.43
CA ALA A 101 -20.33 12.36 -20.69
C ALA A 101 -19.73 13.56 -21.44
N THR A 102 -20.53 14.57 -21.70
CA THR A 102 -20.10 15.79 -22.43
C THR A 102 -19.48 16.84 -21.51
N THR A 103 -19.67 16.71 -20.20
CA THR A 103 -19.16 17.66 -19.20
C THR A 103 -18.62 16.91 -17.98
N ILE A 104 -17.61 17.47 -17.31
CA ILE A 104 -17.05 16.93 -16.07
C ILE A 104 -18.14 16.77 -14.99
N LYS A 105 -19.13 17.66 -14.95
CA LYS A 105 -20.25 17.57 -14.00
C LYS A 105 -21.13 16.35 -14.27
N ALA A 106 -21.39 16.05 -15.56
CA ALA A 106 -22.15 14.86 -15.97
C ALA A 106 -21.35 13.57 -15.68
N ALA A 107 -20.04 13.57 -15.95
CA ALA A 107 -19.15 12.47 -15.62
C ALA A 107 -19.12 12.18 -14.12
N LYS A 108 -19.01 13.22 -13.30
CA LYS A 108 -19.04 13.08 -11.83
C LYS A 108 -20.33 12.44 -11.34
N LYS A 109 -21.49 12.90 -11.86
CA LYS A 109 -22.80 12.34 -11.50
C LYS A 109 -22.90 10.85 -11.88
N LYS A 110 -22.45 10.47 -13.10
CA LYS A 110 -22.43 9.06 -13.53
C LYS A 110 -21.55 8.18 -12.63
N VAL A 111 -20.39 8.67 -12.21
CA VAL A 111 -19.48 7.94 -11.29
C VAL A 111 -20.11 7.79 -9.92
N GLU A 112 -20.83 8.80 -9.42
CA GLU A 112 -21.57 8.72 -8.14
C GLU A 112 -22.75 7.74 -8.19
N GLU A 113 -23.35 7.52 -9.38
CA GLU A 113 -24.44 6.56 -9.61
C GLU A 113 -23.92 5.09 -9.67
N GLU A 114 -22.60 4.87 -9.73
CA GLU A 114 -21.95 3.55 -9.75
C GLU A 114 -22.54 2.60 -10.82
N GLY A 115 -22.85 3.11 -12.01
CA GLY A 115 -23.45 2.34 -13.10
C GLY A 115 -22.54 1.24 -13.66
N ALA A 116 -23.10 0.24 -14.34
CA ALA A 116 -22.32 -0.85 -14.96
C ALA A 116 -21.24 -0.35 -15.92
N GLU A 117 -21.55 0.68 -16.73
CA GLU A 117 -20.61 1.32 -17.64
C GLU A 117 -19.35 1.85 -16.94
N VAL A 118 -19.51 2.35 -15.69
CA VAL A 118 -18.38 2.90 -14.91
C VAL A 118 -17.47 1.78 -14.42
N TRP A 119 -18.03 0.62 -14.09
CA TRP A 119 -17.24 -0.53 -13.68
C TRP A 119 -16.43 -1.13 -14.82
N ASP A 120 -17.00 -1.22 -16.01
CA ASP A 120 -16.31 -1.69 -17.22
C ASP A 120 -15.15 -0.74 -17.59
N ILE A 121 -15.38 0.59 -17.50
CA ILE A 121 -14.34 1.59 -17.73
C ILE A 121 -13.25 1.51 -16.67
N LEU A 122 -13.62 1.31 -15.40
CA LEU A 122 -12.65 1.16 -14.31
C LEU A 122 -11.75 -0.06 -14.54
N GLU A 123 -12.33 -1.19 -14.94
CA GLU A 123 -11.55 -2.40 -15.25
C GLU A 123 -10.56 -2.17 -16.39
N ASP A 124 -11.00 -1.47 -17.44
CA ASP A 124 -10.15 -1.12 -18.57
C ASP A 124 -9.02 -0.15 -18.19
N VAL A 125 -9.30 0.83 -17.35
CA VAL A 125 -8.29 1.80 -16.84
C VAL A 125 -7.25 1.11 -15.95
N ILE A 126 -7.66 0.17 -15.11
CA ILE A 126 -6.78 -0.51 -14.16
C ILE A 126 -5.85 -1.50 -14.83
N ARG A 127 -6.26 -2.10 -15.95
CA ARG A 127 -5.58 -3.24 -16.59
C ARG A 127 -4.08 -3.06 -16.77
N GLU A 128 -3.59 -1.88 -17.03
CA GLU A 128 -2.17 -1.62 -17.27
C GLU A 128 -1.59 -0.54 -16.36
N HIS A 129 -2.32 -0.14 -15.34
CA HIS A 129 -1.94 0.95 -14.45
C HIS A 129 -1.43 0.39 -13.11
N PRO A 130 -0.11 0.37 -12.86
CA PRO A 130 0.43 -0.14 -11.61
C PRO A 130 0.06 0.78 -10.45
N VAL A 131 -0.14 0.20 -9.27
CA VAL A 131 -0.31 0.93 -8.00
C VAL A 131 0.87 0.66 -7.09
N LEU A 132 1.23 1.64 -6.26
CA LEU A 132 2.28 1.50 -5.27
C LEU A 132 1.64 1.17 -3.93
N LEU A 133 2.09 0.09 -3.30
CA LEU A 133 1.74 -0.26 -1.93
C LEU A 133 2.89 0.10 -0.99
N ASN A 134 2.56 0.69 0.13
CA ASN A 134 3.51 1.07 1.17
C ASN A 134 3.02 0.65 2.55
N ARG A 135 3.88 0.01 3.34
CA ARG A 135 3.66 -0.23 4.77
C ARG A 135 4.58 0.64 5.60
N ALA A 136 4.00 1.38 6.53
CA ALA A 136 4.76 2.12 7.52
C ALA A 136 5.10 1.21 8.74
N PRO A 137 6.34 1.26 9.28
CA PRO A 137 7.44 2.13 8.88
C PRO A 137 8.19 1.61 7.63
N THR A 138 8.54 2.49 6.70
CA THR A 138 9.35 2.14 5.54
C THR A 138 10.83 2.14 5.93
N LEU A 139 11.37 0.96 6.22
CA LEU A 139 12.74 0.80 6.71
C LEU A 139 13.77 0.69 5.58
N HIS A 140 13.36 0.18 4.42
CA HIS A 140 14.20 -0.03 3.25
C HIS A 140 13.39 0.14 1.97
N ARG A 141 14.04 0.17 0.81
CA ARG A 141 13.39 0.46 -0.47
C ARG A 141 12.26 -0.52 -0.83
N LEU A 142 12.33 -1.78 -0.39
CA LEU A 142 11.29 -2.79 -0.65
C LEU A 142 10.03 -2.61 0.21
N GLY A 143 10.02 -1.67 1.16
CA GLY A 143 8.82 -1.24 1.87
C GLY A 143 7.83 -0.46 1.00
N ILE A 144 8.21 -0.13 -0.24
CA ILE A 144 7.35 0.42 -1.28
C ILE A 144 7.55 -0.42 -2.54
N GLN A 145 6.50 -1.08 -3.02
CA GLN A 145 6.56 -1.89 -4.24
C GLN A 145 5.35 -1.60 -5.12
N ALA A 146 5.52 -1.83 -6.42
CA ALA A 146 4.45 -1.71 -7.41
C ALA A 146 3.77 -3.05 -7.62
N PHE A 147 2.46 -2.99 -7.84
CA PHE A 147 1.61 -4.14 -8.12
C PHE A 147 0.62 -3.80 -9.23
N GLU A 148 0.21 -4.79 -9.99
CA GLU A 148 -0.94 -4.70 -10.88
C GLU A 148 -2.21 -4.95 -10.06
N PRO A 149 -3.15 -3.97 -10.01
CA PRO A 149 -4.36 -4.13 -9.24
C PRO A 149 -5.36 -5.07 -9.92
N VAL A 150 -5.97 -5.93 -9.13
CA VAL A 150 -7.12 -6.75 -9.51
C VAL A 150 -8.29 -6.33 -8.64
N LEU A 151 -9.43 -6.06 -9.26
CA LEU A 151 -10.63 -5.64 -8.53
C LEU A 151 -11.20 -6.80 -7.72
N ILE A 152 -11.44 -6.54 -6.45
CA ILE A 152 -12.04 -7.49 -5.52
C ILE A 152 -13.24 -6.88 -4.82
N GLU A 153 -14.17 -7.73 -4.42
CA GLU A 153 -15.25 -7.34 -3.51
C GLU A 153 -14.71 -7.22 -2.08
N GLY A 154 -15.32 -6.36 -1.29
CA GLY A 154 -14.93 -6.16 0.10
C GLY A 154 -14.29 -4.80 0.37
N LYS A 155 -13.60 -4.67 1.50
CA LYS A 155 -13.00 -3.40 1.97
C LYS A 155 -11.50 -3.53 2.26
N ALA A 156 -10.97 -4.75 2.31
CA ALA A 156 -9.56 -5.01 2.61
C ALA A 156 -8.76 -5.23 1.32
N ILE A 157 -7.48 -4.82 1.34
CA ILE A 157 -6.54 -5.07 0.26
C ILE A 157 -6.05 -6.52 0.39
N GLN A 158 -6.06 -7.26 -0.72
CA GLN A 158 -5.46 -8.59 -0.75
C GLN A 158 -4.00 -8.49 -1.21
N LEU A 159 -3.14 -9.18 -0.48
CA LEU A 159 -1.70 -9.21 -0.74
C LEU A 159 -1.21 -10.65 -0.79
N HIS A 160 -0.32 -10.93 -1.73
CA HIS A 160 0.28 -12.26 -1.83
C HIS A 160 1.16 -12.54 -0.60
N PRO A 161 1.02 -13.69 0.10
CA PRO A 161 1.75 -13.96 1.34
C PRO A 161 3.28 -13.88 1.21
N LEU A 162 3.85 -14.28 0.08
CA LEU A 162 5.31 -14.27 -0.13
C LEU A 162 5.93 -12.86 -0.15
N VAL A 163 5.17 -11.81 -0.47
CA VAL A 163 5.70 -10.43 -0.45
C VAL A 163 5.65 -9.79 0.95
N CYS A 164 4.97 -10.41 1.90
CA CYS A 164 4.86 -9.90 3.27
C CYS A 164 6.22 -9.75 3.95
N ALA A 165 7.17 -10.65 3.68
CA ALA A 165 8.53 -10.57 4.21
C ALA A 165 9.24 -9.27 3.82
N ALA A 166 9.09 -8.82 2.57
CA ALA A 166 9.67 -7.58 2.07
C ALA A 166 9.08 -6.33 2.76
N PHE A 167 7.79 -6.36 3.08
CA PHE A 167 7.11 -5.28 3.81
C PHE A 167 7.23 -5.39 5.32
N ASN A 168 7.73 -6.50 5.84
CA ASN A 168 7.64 -6.89 7.25
C ASN A 168 6.18 -6.75 7.75
N ALA A 169 5.24 -7.27 6.95
CA ALA A 169 3.80 -7.18 7.18
C ALA A 169 3.26 -8.52 7.67
N ASP A 170 2.26 -8.46 8.53
CA ASP A 170 1.44 -9.59 8.95
C ASP A 170 -0.05 -9.29 8.75
N PHE A 171 -0.90 -10.29 8.90
CA PHE A 171 -2.33 -10.17 8.66
C PHE A 171 -3.15 -10.06 9.95
N ASP A 172 -2.56 -9.50 10.99
CA ASP A 172 -3.17 -9.32 12.31
C ASP A 172 -3.98 -8.01 12.45
N GLY A 173 -4.15 -7.28 11.36
CA GLY A 173 -4.82 -5.97 11.30
C GLY A 173 -3.95 -4.86 10.77
N ASP A 174 -2.78 -5.20 10.22
CA ASP A 174 -1.90 -4.25 9.54
C ASP A 174 -2.61 -3.51 8.42
N GLN A 175 -2.24 -2.25 8.25
CA GLN A 175 -2.74 -1.39 7.19
C GLN A 175 -1.62 -1.02 6.23
N MET A 176 -1.97 -0.94 4.95
CA MET A 176 -1.07 -0.44 3.92
C MET A 176 -1.67 0.76 3.20
N ALA A 177 -0.81 1.68 2.79
CA ALA A 177 -1.18 2.79 1.93
C ALA A 177 -1.07 2.37 0.46
N VAL A 178 -2.01 2.84 -0.34
CA VAL A 178 -2.04 2.69 -1.80
C VAL A 178 -1.84 4.05 -2.43
N HIS A 179 -0.97 4.14 -3.42
CA HIS A 179 -0.72 5.35 -4.20
C HIS A 179 -0.82 5.05 -5.68
N VAL A 180 -1.42 5.97 -6.43
CA VAL A 180 -1.58 5.83 -7.87
C VAL A 180 -0.58 6.78 -8.56
N PRO A 181 0.39 6.27 -9.33
CA PRO A 181 1.26 7.11 -10.15
C PRO A 181 0.45 7.76 -11.27
N LEU A 182 0.54 9.09 -11.41
CA LEU A 182 -0.30 9.85 -12.33
C LEU A 182 0.35 10.04 -13.69
N SER A 183 1.67 10.35 -13.73
CA SER A 183 2.37 10.57 -14.98
C SER A 183 2.79 9.26 -15.63
N LEU A 184 2.95 9.29 -16.96
CA LEU A 184 3.38 8.13 -17.73
C LEU A 184 4.80 7.69 -17.33
N GLU A 185 5.68 8.64 -17.06
CA GLU A 185 7.04 8.38 -16.61
C GLU A 185 7.03 7.65 -15.25
N ALA A 186 6.21 8.10 -14.30
CA ALA A 186 6.08 7.47 -12.99
C ALA A 186 5.51 6.04 -13.10
N GLN A 187 4.57 5.80 -14.03
CA GLN A 187 4.04 4.46 -14.31
C GLN A 187 5.12 3.54 -14.89
N MET A 188 5.94 4.05 -15.80
CA MET A 188 7.06 3.31 -16.38
C MET A 188 8.12 2.97 -15.33
N GLU A 189 8.49 3.92 -14.48
CA GLU A 189 9.40 3.66 -13.36
C GLU A 189 8.82 2.63 -12.37
N ALA A 190 7.54 2.74 -12.04
CA ALA A 190 6.87 1.77 -11.18
C ALA A 190 6.93 0.35 -11.78
N ARG A 191 6.70 0.22 -13.08
CA ARG A 191 6.72 -1.07 -13.80
C ARG A 191 8.11 -1.67 -13.91
N THR A 192 9.11 -0.85 -14.24
CA THR A 192 10.47 -1.35 -14.51
C THR A 192 11.28 -1.57 -13.23
N LEU A 193 11.20 -0.66 -12.27
CA LEU A 193 12.07 -0.65 -11.10
C LEU A 193 11.39 -1.17 -9.82
N MET A 194 10.09 -0.95 -9.67
CA MET A 194 9.41 -1.16 -8.40
C MET A 194 8.46 -2.37 -8.39
N LEU A 195 8.22 -3.02 -9.52
CA LEU A 195 7.33 -4.18 -9.58
C LEU A 195 7.83 -5.31 -8.66
N ALA A 196 6.94 -5.93 -7.89
CA ALA A 196 7.30 -6.96 -6.91
C ALA A 196 8.04 -8.15 -7.54
N SER A 197 7.67 -8.55 -8.77
CA SER A 197 8.37 -9.62 -9.51
C SER A 197 9.82 -9.28 -9.87
N ASN A 198 10.18 -7.99 -9.96
CA ASN A 198 11.54 -7.55 -10.30
C ASN A 198 12.42 -7.37 -9.05
N ASN A 199 11.84 -7.44 -7.85
CA ASN A 199 12.51 -7.20 -6.58
C ASN A 199 12.54 -8.47 -5.70
N VAL A 200 12.96 -9.59 -6.28
CA VAL A 200 13.07 -10.88 -5.58
C VAL A 200 14.30 -10.94 -4.67
N LEU A 201 15.39 -10.31 -5.08
CA LEU A 201 16.66 -10.33 -4.37
C LEU A 201 16.84 -9.11 -3.45
N SER A 202 17.43 -9.34 -2.28
CA SER A 202 17.82 -8.26 -1.37
C SER A 202 18.94 -7.43 -1.95
N PRO A 203 18.82 -6.10 -1.96
CA PRO A 203 19.92 -5.22 -2.38
C PRO A 203 21.09 -5.18 -1.39
N ALA A 204 20.91 -5.67 -0.16
CA ALA A 204 21.94 -5.63 0.87
C ALA A 204 22.95 -6.79 0.73
N ASN A 205 22.48 -8.01 0.52
CA ASN A 205 23.29 -9.23 0.51
C ASN A 205 23.08 -10.11 -0.74
N GLY A 206 22.15 -9.76 -1.62
CA GLY A 206 21.84 -10.53 -2.82
C GLY A 206 21.04 -11.81 -2.59
N GLU A 207 20.66 -12.10 -1.36
CA GLU A 207 19.83 -13.27 -1.03
C GLU A 207 18.38 -13.06 -1.44
N PRO A 208 17.62 -14.12 -1.79
CA PRO A 208 16.21 -14.00 -2.09
C PRO A 208 15.41 -13.65 -0.83
N ILE A 209 14.56 -12.64 -0.93
CA ILE A 209 13.63 -12.24 0.16
C ILE A 209 12.30 -12.99 0.03
N ILE A 210 11.89 -13.27 -1.21
CA ILE A 210 10.66 -13.97 -1.51
C ILE A 210 10.93 -15.48 -1.41
N VAL A 211 10.84 -15.99 -0.19
CA VAL A 211 11.03 -17.40 0.11
C VAL A 211 9.85 -17.92 0.94
N PRO A 212 9.41 -19.17 0.75
CA PRO A 212 8.43 -19.78 1.63
C PRO A 212 8.96 -19.86 3.06
N SER A 213 8.13 -19.50 4.03
CA SER A 213 8.47 -19.50 5.46
C SER A 213 7.28 -19.94 6.31
N GLN A 214 7.51 -20.28 7.58
CA GLN A 214 6.47 -20.57 8.58
C GLN A 214 5.42 -21.58 8.09
N ASP A 215 4.16 -21.19 8.02
CA ASP A 215 3.03 -22.06 7.68
C ASP A 215 3.10 -22.60 6.24
N ILE A 216 3.69 -21.84 5.31
CA ILE A 216 3.88 -22.30 3.93
C ILE A 216 4.82 -23.51 3.89
N VAL A 217 5.91 -23.47 4.66
CA VAL A 217 6.87 -24.59 4.76
C VAL A 217 6.20 -25.81 5.40
N LEU A 218 5.43 -25.60 6.47
CA LEU A 218 4.69 -26.66 7.14
C LEU A 218 3.66 -27.30 6.19
N GLY A 219 2.92 -26.47 5.44
CA GLY A 219 1.95 -26.95 4.44
C GLY A 219 2.61 -27.74 3.33
N LEU A 220 3.74 -27.27 2.80
CA LEU A 220 4.52 -28.01 1.80
C LEU A 220 5.04 -29.35 2.35
N TYR A 221 5.53 -29.37 3.58
CA TYR A 221 5.96 -30.59 4.23
C TYR A 221 4.81 -31.58 4.37
N TYR A 222 3.63 -31.13 4.81
CA TYR A 222 2.45 -31.96 4.94
C TYR A 222 1.99 -32.53 3.58
N MET A 223 1.97 -31.72 2.53
CA MET A 223 1.57 -32.15 1.17
C MET A 223 2.54 -33.17 0.56
N THR A 224 3.83 -33.03 0.86
CA THR A 224 4.86 -33.98 0.33
C THR A 224 5.06 -35.22 1.17
N ARG A 225 4.36 -35.31 2.30
CA ARG A 225 4.43 -36.49 3.18
C ARG A 225 3.81 -37.69 2.51
N GLU A 226 4.56 -38.80 2.47
CA GLU A 226 4.09 -40.07 1.92
C GLU A 226 2.96 -40.66 2.77
N LYS A 227 1.84 -40.97 2.14
CA LYS A 227 0.70 -41.64 2.76
C LYS A 227 0.54 -43.06 2.16
N LEU A 228 0.78 -44.09 2.97
CA LEU A 228 0.60 -45.45 2.59
C LEU A 228 -0.87 -45.76 2.25
N ALA A 229 -1.10 -46.54 1.20
CA ALA A 229 -2.43 -46.94 0.71
C ALA A 229 -3.33 -45.75 0.31
N ALA A 230 -2.74 -44.66 -0.22
CA ALA A 230 -3.49 -43.51 -0.72
C ALA A 230 -4.26 -43.87 -2.01
N LYS A 231 -5.40 -43.18 -2.23
CA LYS A 231 -6.13 -43.29 -3.50
C LYS A 231 -5.22 -42.78 -4.64
N GLY A 232 -4.92 -43.68 -5.61
CA GLY A 232 -4.03 -43.37 -6.73
C GLY A 232 -2.62 -43.92 -6.60
N GLU A 233 -2.31 -44.69 -5.56
CA GLU A 233 -1.05 -45.42 -5.44
C GLU A 233 -0.82 -46.29 -6.70
N ASN A 234 0.39 -46.20 -7.26
CA ASN A 234 0.77 -46.83 -8.54
C ASN A 234 0.04 -46.35 -9.82
N MET A 235 -0.69 -45.24 -9.75
CA MET A 235 -1.32 -44.65 -10.92
C MET A 235 -0.27 -43.98 -11.81
N LYS A 236 -0.14 -44.43 -13.06
CA LYS A 236 0.73 -43.81 -14.06
C LYS A 236 -0.02 -42.68 -14.77
N LEU A 237 0.40 -41.44 -14.55
CA LEU A 237 -0.16 -40.27 -15.23
C LEU A 237 0.63 -39.95 -16.49
N LEU A 238 0.00 -40.15 -17.64
CA LEU A 238 0.63 -39.95 -18.95
C LEU A 238 0.74 -38.51 -19.41
N ILE A 239 0.00 -37.58 -18.77
CA ILE A 239 -0.05 -36.18 -19.19
C ILE A 239 0.08 -35.25 -17.98
N PHE A 240 1.09 -34.36 -18.02
CA PHE A 240 1.40 -33.38 -16.98
C PHE A 240 0.20 -32.44 -16.62
N MET A 241 -0.68 -32.15 -17.58
CA MET A 241 -1.90 -31.37 -17.36
C MET A 241 -2.90 -32.06 -16.44
N LYS A 242 -3.06 -33.36 -16.58
CA LYS A 242 -3.96 -34.16 -15.75
C LYS A 242 -3.45 -34.32 -14.32
N GLN A 243 -2.15 -34.33 -14.14
CA GLN A 243 -1.49 -34.31 -12.82
C GLN A 243 -1.74 -32.99 -12.08
N LYS A 244 -1.64 -31.87 -12.78
CA LYS A 244 -1.91 -30.54 -12.23
C LYS A 244 -3.38 -30.39 -11.79
N GLU A 245 -4.30 -30.91 -12.58
CA GLU A 245 -5.74 -30.85 -12.30
C GLU A 245 -6.12 -31.74 -11.08
N LEU A 246 -5.51 -32.91 -10.95
CA LEU A 246 -5.68 -33.80 -9.78
C LEU A 246 -5.10 -33.17 -8.51
N MET A 247 -3.90 -32.58 -8.57
CA MET A 247 -3.31 -31.88 -7.42
C MET A 247 -4.16 -30.67 -6.99
N THR A 248 -4.73 -29.94 -7.94
CA THR A 248 -5.61 -28.79 -7.63
C THR A 248 -6.92 -29.24 -6.98
N ARG A 249 -7.49 -30.34 -7.41
CA ARG A 249 -8.69 -30.94 -6.80
C ARG A 249 -8.45 -31.46 -5.37
N GLU A 250 -7.34 -32.12 -5.12
CA GLU A 250 -7.00 -32.60 -3.79
C GLU A 250 -6.70 -31.45 -2.82
N LEU A 251 -6.05 -30.40 -3.28
CA LEU A 251 -5.85 -29.16 -2.52
C LEU A 251 -7.17 -28.48 -2.16
N LEU A 252 -8.13 -28.41 -3.08
CA LEU A 252 -9.46 -27.84 -2.84
C LEU A 252 -10.27 -28.66 -1.83
N ILE A 253 -10.21 -29.98 -1.92
CA ILE A 253 -10.88 -30.88 -0.96
C ILE A 253 -10.26 -30.74 0.43
N PHE A 254 -8.93 -30.65 0.52
CA PHE A 254 -8.23 -30.43 1.78
C PHE A 254 -8.54 -29.08 2.42
N MET A 255 -8.66 -28.02 1.63
CA MET A 255 -9.07 -26.70 2.13
C MET A 255 -10.53 -26.67 2.61
N GLN A 256 -11.42 -27.47 2.00
CA GLN A 256 -12.79 -27.61 2.47
C GLN A 256 -12.95 -28.44 3.76
N GLU A 257 -12.02 -29.35 4.03
CA GLU A 257 -12.02 -30.12 5.29
C GLU A 257 -11.39 -29.37 6.47
N LEU A 258 -10.70 -28.24 6.20
CA LEU A 258 -10.07 -27.38 7.22
C LEU A 258 -10.91 -26.15 7.61
N LEU A 259 -12.00 -25.88 6.89
CA LEU A 259 -12.99 -24.83 7.18
C LEU A 259 -14.23 -25.44 7.87
#